data_c0b40e6faa4dca3e6897c145c7dfb78d
#
_entry.id   c0b40e6faa4dca3e6897c145c7dfb78d
#
_cell.length_a   1.000
_cell.length_b   1.000
_cell.length_c   1.000
_cell.angle_alpha   90.00
_cell.angle_beta   90.00
_cell.angle_gamma   90.00
#
_symmetry.space_group_name_H-M   'P 1'
#
loop_
_entity.id
_entity.type
_entity.pdbx_description
1 polymer ?
#
loop_
_entity_poly.entity_id
_entity_poly.type
_entity_poly.pdbx_seq_one_letter_code
_entity_poly.pdbx_strand_id
1 'polypeptide(L)'
;MFIPQMIQKGGGGVINVGSTASFLPVPFASVYSASKAFVLMFSDAIRYEYQDKNIQVMTLCPGGTASKFSEVASEKSSDALKTLNQVLKEKGQLGDSCELVAREGLDAFLKNKSSFITGKGNKKFAFLPRILSRDRIIKLTGDIFRKRVAK
;
A
#
# COMPACT_ATOMS: atom_id res chain seq x y z
N MET A 1 -12.72 -7.47 -19.01
CA MET A 1 -12.04 -8.10 -17.84
C MET A 1 -10.72 -8.67 -18.35
N PHE A 2 -9.57 -8.32 -17.73
CA PHE A 2 -8.23 -8.58 -18.31
C PHE A 2 -7.79 -10.05 -18.22
N ILE A 3 -8.06 -10.73 -17.09
CA ILE A 3 -7.57 -12.11 -16.86
C ILE A 3 -7.98 -13.10 -17.94
N PRO A 4 -9.26 -13.18 -18.38
CA PRO A 4 -9.65 -14.09 -19.47
C PRO A 4 -8.87 -13.85 -20.77
N GLN A 5 -8.60 -12.59 -21.11
CA GLN A 5 -7.82 -12.26 -22.29
C GLN A 5 -6.35 -12.67 -22.15
N MET A 6 -5.77 -12.55 -20.94
CA MET A 6 -4.42 -13.02 -20.66
C MET A 6 -4.31 -14.53 -20.79
N ILE A 7 -5.29 -15.28 -20.27
CA ILE A 7 -5.35 -16.74 -20.38
C ILE A 7 -5.39 -17.17 -21.86
N GLN A 8 -6.24 -16.53 -22.67
CA GLN A 8 -6.32 -16.80 -24.11
C GLN A 8 -5.00 -16.55 -24.85
N LYS A 9 -4.18 -15.64 -24.35
CA LYS A 9 -2.84 -15.31 -24.87
C LYS A 9 -1.71 -16.17 -24.26
N GLY A 10 -2.04 -17.17 -23.46
CA GLY A 10 -1.08 -18.09 -22.85
C GLY A 10 -0.47 -17.62 -21.53
N GLY A 11 -0.95 -16.52 -20.96
CA GLY A 11 -0.49 -16.02 -19.68
C GLY A 11 -0.47 -14.49 -19.57
N GLY A 12 -0.09 -13.99 -18.41
CA GLY A 12 0.00 -12.56 -18.17
C GLY A 12 0.35 -12.19 -16.73
N GLY A 13 0.44 -10.90 -16.48
CA GLY A 13 0.80 -10.40 -15.16
C GLY A 13 -0.01 -9.20 -14.72
N VAL A 14 -0.31 -9.14 -13.42
CA VAL A 14 -1.05 -8.06 -12.78
C VAL A 14 -0.29 -7.58 -11.55
N ILE A 15 -0.03 -6.30 -11.48
CA ILE A 15 0.48 -5.63 -10.27
C ILE A 15 -0.64 -4.74 -9.73
N ASN A 16 -1.21 -5.14 -8.60
CA ASN A 16 -2.18 -4.31 -7.88
C ASN A 16 -1.45 -3.42 -6.87
N VAL A 17 -1.84 -2.15 -6.79
CA VAL A 17 -1.19 -1.19 -5.89
C VAL A 17 -1.95 -1.12 -4.56
N GLY A 18 -1.39 -1.81 -3.56
CA GLY A 18 -1.78 -1.73 -2.16
C GLY A 18 -1.15 -0.53 -1.45
N SER A 19 -0.75 -0.74 -0.19
CA SER A 19 -0.05 0.22 0.68
C SER A 19 0.53 -0.51 1.89
N THR A 20 1.44 0.09 2.62
CA THR A 20 1.76 -0.35 3.99
C THR A 20 0.52 -0.36 4.90
N ALA A 21 -0.47 0.50 4.63
CA ALA A 21 -1.78 0.50 5.30
C ALA A 21 -2.62 -0.75 5.01
N SER A 22 -2.25 -1.61 4.07
CA SER A 22 -2.91 -2.90 3.82
C SER A 22 -2.76 -3.88 4.98
N PHE A 23 -1.75 -3.70 5.84
CA PHE A 23 -1.38 -4.65 6.88
C PHE A 23 -1.91 -4.31 8.26
N LEU A 24 -2.43 -3.10 8.47
CA LEU A 24 -2.82 -2.63 9.80
C LEU A 24 -3.92 -1.57 9.74
N PRO A 25 -4.74 -1.44 10.81
CA PRO A 25 -5.72 -0.37 10.89
C PRO A 25 -5.04 0.99 11.03
N VAL A 26 -5.56 1.98 10.30
CA VAL A 26 -5.07 3.36 10.36
C VAL A 26 -6.23 4.27 10.79
N PRO A 27 -6.34 4.64 12.08
CA PRO A 27 -7.30 5.64 12.55
C PRO A 27 -7.15 6.95 11.77
N PHE A 28 -8.24 7.66 11.54
CA PHE A 28 -8.37 8.86 10.69
C PHE A 28 -8.19 8.63 9.18
N ALA A 29 -7.83 7.38 8.78
CA ALA A 29 -7.79 6.93 7.40
C ALA A 29 -8.36 5.50 7.27
N SER A 30 -9.45 5.22 7.99
CA SER A 30 -10.03 3.88 8.13
C SER A 30 -10.52 3.29 6.81
N VAL A 31 -11.25 4.06 6.01
CA VAL A 31 -11.75 3.62 4.69
C VAL A 31 -10.57 3.34 3.75
N TYR A 32 -9.54 4.18 3.77
CA TYR A 32 -8.34 3.97 2.98
C TYR A 32 -7.65 2.65 3.36
N SER A 33 -7.35 2.44 4.66
CA SER A 33 -6.69 1.21 5.10
C SER A 33 -7.52 -0.04 4.81
N ALA A 34 -8.85 0.02 4.99
CA ALA A 34 -9.76 -1.07 4.65
C ALA A 34 -9.73 -1.38 3.15
N SER A 35 -9.77 -0.35 2.29
CA SER A 35 -9.68 -0.54 0.83
C SER A 35 -8.35 -1.17 0.40
N LYS A 36 -7.24 -0.77 1.05
CA LYS A 36 -5.92 -1.31 0.74
C LYS A 36 -5.72 -2.74 1.28
N ALA A 37 -6.34 -3.08 2.42
CA ALA A 37 -6.40 -4.45 2.92
C ALA A 37 -7.21 -5.35 1.98
N PHE A 38 -8.34 -4.86 1.44
CA PHE A 38 -9.09 -5.56 0.41
C PHE A 38 -8.22 -5.87 -0.81
N VAL A 39 -7.49 -4.89 -1.34
CA VAL A 39 -6.61 -5.08 -2.51
C VAL A 39 -5.57 -6.16 -2.25
N LEU A 40 -4.96 -6.20 -1.05
CA LEU A 40 -3.97 -7.21 -0.70
C LEU A 40 -4.58 -8.61 -0.67
N MET A 41 -5.65 -8.79 0.10
CA MET A 41 -6.32 -10.10 0.25
C MET A 41 -6.91 -10.60 -1.08
N PHE A 42 -7.52 -9.71 -1.84
CA PHE A 42 -8.04 -10.04 -3.17
C PHE A 42 -6.92 -10.51 -4.11
N SER A 43 -5.79 -9.80 -4.12
CA SER A 43 -4.66 -10.17 -4.97
C SER A 43 -4.05 -11.51 -4.60
N ASP A 44 -3.93 -11.80 -3.30
CA ASP A 44 -3.42 -13.08 -2.81
C ASP A 44 -4.36 -14.23 -3.22
N ALA A 45 -5.68 -14.03 -3.13
CA ALA A 45 -6.68 -15.02 -3.54
C ALA A 45 -6.63 -15.30 -5.04
N ILE A 46 -6.72 -14.27 -5.89
CA ILE A 46 -6.68 -14.45 -7.35
C ILE A 46 -5.32 -14.95 -7.85
N ARG A 47 -4.23 -14.66 -7.16
CA ARG A 47 -2.93 -15.23 -7.46
C ARG A 47 -2.97 -16.77 -7.36
N TYR A 48 -3.58 -17.30 -6.29
CA TYR A 48 -3.73 -18.73 -6.10
C TYR A 48 -4.70 -19.35 -7.12
N GLU A 49 -5.85 -18.70 -7.35
CA GLU A 49 -6.89 -19.17 -8.26
C GLU A 49 -6.43 -19.32 -9.72
N TYR A 50 -5.46 -18.51 -10.14
CA TYR A 50 -5.00 -18.44 -11.54
C TYR A 50 -3.54 -18.85 -11.75
N GLN A 51 -2.88 -19.43 -10.74
CA GLN A 51 -1.48 -19.83 -10.85
C GLN A 51 -1.22 -20.92 -11.92
N ASP A 52 -2.18 -21.82 -12.11
CA ASP A 52 -2.15 -22.89 -13.11
C ASP A 52 -2.46 -22.39 -14.54
N LYS A 53 -2.92 -21.16 -14.69
CA LYS A 53 -3.22 -20.48 -15.97
C LYS A 53 -2.09 -19.56 -16.43
N ASN A 54 -0.91 -19.69 -15.87
CA ASN A 54 0.23 -18.82 -16.15
C ASN A 54 -0.07 -17.33 -15.94
N ILE A 55 -0.90 -17.02 -14.92
CA ILE A 55 -1.21 -15.66 -14.50
C ILE A 55 -0.44 -15.33 -13.22
N GLN A 56 0.44 -14.36 -13.32
CA GLN A 56 1.18 -13.84 -12.19
C GLN A 56 0.46 -12.63 -11.60
N VAL A 57 0.19 -12.66 -10.29
CA VAL A 57 -0.41 -11.52 -9.57
C VAL A 57 0.50 -11.12 -8.42
N MET A 58 0.73 -9.83 -8.25
CA MET A 58 1.50 -9.29 -7.12
C MET A 58 0.80 -8.05 -6.56
N THR A 59 0.86 -7.89 -5.23
CA THR A 59 0.51 -6.63 -4.58
C THR A 59 1.77 -5.81 -4.30
N LEU A 60 1.89 -4.65 -4.92
CA LEU A 60 2.91 -3.66 -4.58
C LEU A 60 2.38 -2.78 -3.44
N CYS A 61 3.09 -2.75 -2.31
CA CYS A 61 2.69 -2.05 -1.09
C CYS A 61 3.67 -0.91 -0.76
N PRO A 62 3.54 0.25 -1.39
CA PRO A 62 4.39 1.40 -1.08
C PRO A 62 4.11 1.95 0.33
N GLY A 63 5.14 2.56 0.91
CA GLY A 63 5.00 3.50 2.01
C GLY A 63 4.64 4.89 1.51
N GLY A 64 5.13 5.93 2.20
CA GLY A 64 5.05 7.30 1.69
C GLY A 64 5.78 7.40 0.36
N THR A 65 5.13 7.95 -0.66
CA THR A 65 5.68 8.12 -2.00
C THR A 65 5.46 9.55 -2.46
N ALA A 66 6.51 10.17 -2.99
CA ALA A 66 6.45 11.53 -3.55
C ALA A 66 5.66 11.51 -4.86
N SER A 67 4.33 11.58 -4.76
CA SER A 67 3.40 11.52 -5.90
C SER A 67 2.27 12.53 -5.74
N LYS A 68 1.55 12.80 -6.82
CA LYS A 68 0.33 13.64 -6.79
C LYS A 68 -0.84 12.97 -6.04
N PHE A 69 -0.73 11.69 -5.65
CA PHE A 69 -1.81 10.98 -4.97
C PHE A 69 -2.25 11.68 -3.68
N SER A 70 -1.29 12.12 -2.86
CA SER A 70 -1.59 12.81 -1.61
C SER A 70 -2.23 14.19 -1.84
N GLU A 71 -1.85 14.90 -2.89
CA GLU A 71 -2.45 16.19 -3.28
C GLU A 71 -3.90 15.99 -3.70
N VAL A 72 -4.15 15.10 -4.66
CA VAL A 72 -5.50 14.80 -5.16
C VAL A 72 -6.40 14.23 -4.06
N ALA A 73 -5.88 13.37 -3.19
CA ALA A 73 -6.65 12.82 -2.07
C ALA A 73 -7.01 13.89 -1.04
N SER A 74 -6.15 14.90 -0.84
CA SER A 74 -6.41 16.00 0.11
C SER A 74 -7.37 17.05 -0.42
N GLU A 75 -7.44 17.28 -1.72
CA GLU A 75 -8.37 18.25 -2.32
C GLU A 75 -9.84 17.92 -2.05
N LYS A 76 -10.17 16.62 -1.98
CA LYS A 76 -11.53 16.10 -1.74
C LYS A 76 -11.77 15.60 -0.32
N SER A 77 -10.84 15.84 0.60
CA SER A 77 -10.88 15.29 1.95
C SER A 77 -10.92 16.38 3.02
N SER A 78 -11.18 16.00 4.28
CA SER A 78 -11.17 16.92 5.41
C SER A 78 -9.85 17.67 5.56
N ASP A 79 -9.89 18.84 6.17
CA ASP A 79 -8.73 19.73 6.38
C ASP A 79 -7.57 19.05 7.11
N ALA A 80 -7.85 18.04 7.94
CA ALA A 80 -6.85 17.22 8.61
C ALA A 80 -5.89 16.48 7.64
N LEU A 81 -6.37 15.99 6.50
CA LEU A 81 -5.54 15.33 5.48
C LEU A 81 -4.72 16.35 4.68
N LYS A 82 -5.26 17.54 4.44
CA LYS A 82 -4.53 18.65 3.80
C LYS A 82 -3.35 19.09 4.66
N THR A 83 -3.59 19.29 5.97
CA THR A 83 -2.55 19.67 6.94
C THR A 83 -1.46 18.59 7.03
N LEU A 84 -1.84 17.31 7.05
CA LEU A 84 -0.88 16.21 7.08
C LEU A 84 0.05 16.21 5.86
N ASN A 85 -0.51 16.40 4.67
CA ASN A 85 0.28 16.44 3.44
C ASN A 85 1.23 17.64 3.41
N GLN A 86 0.78 18.79 3.90
CA GLN A 86 1.60 19.99 3.98
C GLN A 86 2.78 19.79 4.96
N VAL A 87 2.53 19.23 6.14
CA VAL A 87 3.57 18.92 7.14
C VAL A 87 4.58 17.89 6.62
N LEU A 88 4.14 16.90 5.84
CA LEU A 88 5.04 15.92 5.22
C LEU A 88 5.92 16.55 4.13
N LYS A 89 5.36 17.47 3.33
CA LYS A 89 6.11 18.27 2.34
C LYS A 89 7.18 19.14 3.01
N GLU A 90 6.79 19.91 4.01
CA GLU A 90 7.68 20.85 4.72
C GLU A 90 8.85 20.13 5.43
N LYS A 91 8.65 18.90 5.89
CA LYS A 91 9.69 18.10 6.55
C LYS A 91 10.55 17.29 5.60
N GLY A 92 10.36 17.40 4.28
CA GLY A 92 11.09 16.58 3.30
C GLY A 92 10.81 15.07 3.46
N GLN A 93 9.72 14.70 4.12
CA GLN A 93 9.34 13.31 4.43
C GLN A 93 8.36 12.75 3.40
N LEU A 94 8.46 13.19 2.15
CA LEU A 94 7.58 12.73 1.06
C LEU A 94 7.77 11.25 0.69
N GLY A 95 8.74 10.58 1.33
CA GLY A 95 8.98 9.17 1.06
C GLY A 95 9.83 8.91 -0.18
N ASP A 96 9.71 7.70 -0.71
CA ASP A 96 10.48 7.27 -1.88
C ASP A 96 9.97 7.93 -3.18
N SER A 97 10.86 8.09 -4.18
CA SER A 97 10.42 8.60 -5.49
C SER A 97 9.54 7.57 -6.21
N CYS A 98 8.66 8.04 -7.11
CA CYS A 98 7.82 7.15 -7.91
C CYS A 98 8.66 6.17 -8.76
N GLU A 99 9.78 6.64 -9.29
CA GLU A 99 10.70 5.85 -10.11
C GLU A 99 11.33 4.72 -9.30
N LEU A 100 11.76 5.00 -8.06
CA LEU A 100 12.31 3.98 -7.17
C LEU A 100 11.26 2.92 -6.82
N VAL A 101 10.07 3.36 -6.44
CA VAL A 101 8.94 2.46 -6.12
C VAL A 101 8.57 1.58 -7.32
N ALA A 102 8.51 2.16 -8.53
CA ALA A 102 8.20 1.42 -9.75
C ALA A 102 9.29 0.40 -10.08
N ARG A 103 10.57 0.79 -10.00
CA ARG A 103 11.71 -0.11 -10.25
C ARG A 103 11.73 -1.28 -9.27
N GLU A 104 11.69 -1.00 -7.97
CA GLU A 104 11.65 -2.06 -6.95
C GLU A 104 10.44 -2.98 -7.11
N GLY A 105 9.28 -2.41 -7.49
CA GLY A 105 8.06 -3.16 -7.76
C GLY A 105 8.21 -4.11 -8.95
N LEU A 106 8.75 -3.63 -10.08
CA LEU A 106 8.99 -4.45 -11.25
C LEU A 106 10.02 -5.55 -10.98
N ASP A 107 11.12 -5.24 -10.28
CA ASP A 107 12.12 -6.23 -9.89
C ASP A 107 11.53 -7.32 -8.99
N ALA A 108 10.65 -6.96 -8.08
CA ALA A 108 9.97 -7.92 -7.22
C ALA A 108 8.97 -8.78 -8.01
N PHE A 109 8.26 -8.18 -8.96
CA PHE A 109 7.34 -8.89 -9.85
C PHE A 109 8.08 -9.91 -10.71
N LEU A 110 9.18 -9.54 -11.35
CA LEU A 110 10.00 -10.44 -12.15
C LEU A 110 10.58 -11.61 -11.32
N LYS A 111 10.76 -11.41 -10.01
CA LYS A 111 11.14 -12.47 -9.05
C LYS A 111 9.95 -13.28 -8.52
N ASN A 112 8.79 -13.14 -9.13
CA ASN A 112 7.55 -13.84 -8.79
C ASN A 112 7.11 -13.69 -7.32
N LYS A 113 7.32 -12.50 -6.71
CA LYS A 113 6.80 -12.23 -5.37
C LYS A 113 5.28 -12.11 -5.37
N SER A 114 4.62 -12.58 -4.31
CA SER A 114 3.16 -12.39 -4.13
C SER A 114 2.84 -10.98 -3.67
N SER A 115 3.67 -10.42 -2.80
CA SER A 115 3.57 -9.03 -2.36
C SER A 115 4.96 -8.44 -2.14
N PHE A 116 5.07 -7.12 -2.30
CA PHE A 116 6.32 -6.43 -2.06
C PHE A 116 6.10 -5.06 -1.43
N ILE A 117 6.83 -4.80 -0.34
CA ILE A 117 6.78 -3.54 0.42
C ILE A 117 8.03 -2.75 0.08
N THR A 118 7.87 -1.56 -0.49
CA THR A 118 8.96 -0.64 -0.81
C THR A 118 9.37 0.20 0.39
N GLY A 119 10.57 0.71 0.35
CA GLY A 119 11.11 1.64 1.36
C GLY A 119 11.73 0.98 2.58
N LYS A 120 12.87 1.54 3.01
CA LYS A 120 13.59 1.10 4.21
C LYS A 120 12.73 1.33 5.46
N GLY A 121 12.50 0.31 6.26
CA GLY A 121 11.72 0.41 7.50
C GLY A 121 10.22 0.08 7.34
N ASN A 122 9.63 0.25 6.17
CA ASN A 122 8.22 -0.05 5.92
C ASN A 122 7.87 -1.53 6.19
N LYS A 123 8.79 -2.44 5.89
CA LYS A 123 8.64 -3.87 6.19
C LYS A 123 8.47 -4.13 7.68
N LYS A 124 9.26 -3.43 8.53
CA LYS A 124 9.15 -3.56 9.99
C LYS A 124 7.79 -3.10 10.47
N PHE A 125 7.30 -1.97 9.95
CA PHE A 125 5.99 -1.43 10.29
C PHE A 125 4.84 -2.37 9.88
N ALA A 126 4.88 -2.90 8.68
CA ALA A 126 3.90 -3.87 8.18
C ALA A 126 3.95 -5.22 8.92
N PHE A 127 5.07 -5.55 9.58
CA PHE A 127 5.23 -6.76 10.37
C PHE A 127 4.69 -6.64 11.81
N LEU A 128 4.53 -5.43 12.33
CA LEU A 128 4.06 -5.19 13.70
C LEU A 128 2.77 -5.95 14.07
N PRO A 129 1.74 -6.06 13.19
CA PRO A 129 0.52 -6.80 13.51
C PRO A 129 0.71 -8.30 13.75
N ARG A 130 1.88 -8.86 13.43
CA ARG A 130 2.20 -10.26 13.69
C ARG A 130 2.73 -10.51 15.10
N ILE A 131 3.18 -9.44 15.78
CA ILE A 131 3.82 -9.55 17.12
C ILE A 131 3.09 -8.74 18.20
N LEU A 132 2.28 -7.75 17.82
CA LEU A 132 1.51 -6.94 18.75
C LEU A 132 0.02 -7.28 18.67
N SER A 133 -0.69 -7.15 19.79
CA SER A 133 -2.15 -7.29 19.79
C SER A 133 -2.80 -6.19 18.94
N ARG A 134 -3.99 -6.50 18.42
CA ARG A 134 -4.75 -5.56 17.57
C ARG A 134 -4.97 -4.21 18.25
N ASP A 135 -5.28 -4.20 19.56
CA ASP A 135 -5.51 -2.96 20.34
C ASP A 135 -4.24 -2.11 20.46
N ARG A 136 -3.08 -2.76 20.67
CA ARG A 136 -1.79 -2.05 20.69
C ARG A 136 -1.46 -1.40 19.36
N ILE A 137 -1.75 -2.09 18.24
CA ILE A 137 -1.57 -1.55 16.89
C ILE A 137 -2.49 -0.36 16.67
N ILE A 138 -3.79 -0.46 17.02
CA ILE A 138 -4.74 0.64 16.88
C ILE A 138 -4.29 1.86 17.69
N LYS A 139 -3.85 1.66 18.93
CA LYS A 139 -3.33 2.74 19.77
C LYS A 139 -2.08 3.38 19.17
N LEU A 140 -1.11 2.57 18.76
CA LEU A 140 0.15 3.05 18.17
C LEU A 140 -0.10 3.89 16.91
N THR A 141 -0.88 3.36 15.97
CA THR A 141 -1.20 4.06 14.72
C THR A 141 -2.08 5.28 14.98
N GLY A 142 -3.06 5.18 15.88
CA GLY A 142 -3.91 6.29 16.29
C GLY A 142 -3.12 7.44 16.90
N ASP A 143 -2.18 7.16 17.80
CA ASP A 143 -1.35 8.18 18.43
C ASP A 143 -0.43 8.89 17.42
N ILE A 144 0.12 8.13 16.46
CA ILE A 144 0.94 8.69 15.36
C ILE A 144 0.09 9.68 14.52
N PHE A 145 -1.11 9.27 14.11
CA PHE A 145 -1.96 10.10 13.27
C PHE A 145 -2.61 11.26 14.04
N ARG A 146 -3.00 11.06 15.28
CA ARG A 146 -3.54 12.13 16.13
C ARG A 146 -2.56 13.29 16.32
N LYS A 147 -1.28 12.98 16.58
CA LYS A 147 -0.22 14.00 16.67
C LYS A 147 -0.02 14.79 15.38
N ARG A 148 -0.40 14.21 14.24
CA ARG A 148 -0.29 14.86 12.93
C ARG A 148 -1.53 15.71 12.60
N VAL A 149 -2.70 15.33 13.11
CA VAL A 149 -3.98 16.01 12.88
C VAL A 149 -4.21 17.15 13.88
N ALA A 150 -3.62 17.09 15.09
CA ALA A 150 -3.79 18.08 16.17
C ALA A 150 -2.84 19.30 16.06
N LYS A 151 -2.08 19.44 14.97
CA LYS A 151 -1.27 20.61 14.63
C LYS A 151 -1.81 21.28 13.39
#